data_bbc7b6ad33b51d28389cb5b237786eba
#
_entry.id   bbc7b6ad33b51d28389cb5b237786eba
#
_cell.length_a   1.000
_cell.length_b   1.000
_cell.length_c   1.000
_cell.angle_alpha   90.00
_cell.angle_beta   90.00
_cell.angle_gamma   90.00
#
_symmetry.space_group_name_H-M   'P 1'
#
loop_
_entity.id
_entity.type
_entity.pdbx_description
1 polymer ?
#
loop_
_entity_poly.entity_id
_entity_poly.type
_entity_poly.pdbx_seq_one_letter_code
_entity_poly.pdbx_strand_id
1 'polypeptide(L)'
;MKFAVLNDTHAGVRNDSVHFHEYMRKFYEEVFFPYCIENDIKHVVHLGDYFDKRTGINFLSLQRNKEHFIEPLIANGMTMDLILGNHDLYYKNTSEINSCDALLKYDNITIYRDTITKDYDGCLITLIPWIHKQNYDDSIEHLELTNSQIAMGHLEIEGAMMMPGYYSSHGLGFDTFKRFEHVYSGHFHTGSTMQNITYLGSQMEFTWSDYGDTKGFHIFDTDTREMTKIKNPIRIFEKVFYDDTKYTQEEILAMDFSNLKDMYVKVIVVNKENPYWFDLFMERLNKAEVIDFKVVEDHGNLGDMSDEEMAADAEDTLTILTKHIEGMEISGDKSKLETLVRSLYTEALDTA
;
A
#
# COMPACT_ATOMS: atom_id res chain seq x y z
N MET A 1 -13.83 -15.89 -17.48
CA MET A 1 -12.92 -14.80 -17.94
C MET A 1 -11.77 -14.58 -16.96
N LYS A 2 -10.70 -13.85 -17.40
CA LYS A 2 -9.64 -13.39 -16.49
C LYS A 2 -9.63 -11.87 -16.42
N PHE A 3 -9.38 -11.31 -15.23
CA PHE A 3 -9.21 -9.88 -15.06
C PHE A 3 -8.09 -9.56 -14.08
N ALA A 4 -7.50 -8.38 -14.25
CA ALA A 4 -6.48 -7.90 -13.33
C ALA A 4 -7.11 -7.29 -12.08
N VAL A 5 -6.47 -7.48 -10.92
CA VAL A 5 -6.87 -6.86 -9.66
C VAL A 5 -5.73 -5.96 -9.19
N LEU A 6 -6.06 -4.69 -8.99
CA LEU A 6 -5.22 -3.66 -8.39
C LEU A 6 -5.88 -3.14 -7.11
N ASN A 7 -5.09 -2.60 -6.21
CA ASN A 7 -5.55 -1.95 -4.99
C ASN A 7 -4.48 -0.98 -4.51
N ASP A 8 -4.86 -0.01 -3.67
CA ASP A 8 -3.91 0.86 -2.98
C ASP A 8 -2.86 1.47 -3.94
N THR A 9 -3.32 2.07 -5.04
CA THR A 9 -2.41 2.68 -6.03
C THR A 9 -1.86 4.02 -5.55
N HIS A 10 -2.56 4.71 -4.64
CA HIS A 10 -2.12 5.93 -3.97
C HIS A 10 -1.49 6.96 -4.92
N ALA A 11 -2.20 7.29 -6.01
CA ALA A 11 -1.72 8.30 -6.94
C ALA A 11 -1.48 9.64 -6.20
N GLY A 12 -0.23 10.12 -6.23
CA GLY A 12 0.22 11.29 -5.48
C GLY A 12 0.89 10.98 -4.15
N VAL A 13 1.24 9.72 -3.90
CA VAL A 13 1.93 9.28 -2.68
C VAL A 13 3.22 10.05 -2.41
N ARG A 14 3.62 10.11 -1.14
CA ARG A 14 4.83 10.82 -0.68
C ARG A 14 4.84 12.29 -1.06
N ASN A 15 3.72 12.97 -0.80
CA ASN A 15 3.54 14.40 -1.10
C ASN A 15 3.77 14.73 -2.58
N ASP A 16 3.19 13.91 -3.47
CA ASP A 16 3.29 14.10 -4.92
C ASP A 16 4.74 14.03 -5.43
N SER A 17 5.55 13.12 -4.87
CA SER A 17 6.96 12.97 -5.20
C SER A 17 7.16 12.59 -6.66
N VAL A 18 8.02 13.34 -7.36
CA VAL A 18 8.37 13.07 -8.76
C VAL A 18 9.09 11.71 -8.93
N HIS A 19 9.83 11.28 -7.92
CA HIS A 19 10.49 9.98 -7.93
C HIS A 19 9.49 8.83 -7.86
N PHE A 20 8.42 8.99 -7.04
CA PHE A 20 7.35 8.02 -6.98
C PHE A 20 6.49 8.02 -8.26
N HIS A 21 6.27 9.16 -8.90
CA HIS A 21 5.62 9.19 -10.21
C HIS A 21 6.42 8.41 -11.27
N GLU A 22 7.74 8.55 -11.29
CA GLU A 22 8.61 7.81 -12.21
C GLU A 22 8.62 6.32 -11.88
N TYR A 23 8.62 5.95 -10.60
CA TYR A 23 8.53 4.58 -10.13
C TYR A 23 7.20 3.92 -10.56
N MET A 24 6.07 4.63 -10.36
CA MET A 24 4.75 4.20 -10.82
C MET A 24 4.70 4.04 -12.35
N ARG A 25 5.25 5.01 -13.09
CA ARG A 25 5.34 4.93 -14.55
C ARG A 25 6.04 3.65 -14.99
N LYS A 26 7.22 3.36 -14.43
CA LYS A 26 7.95 2.12 -14.74
C LYS A 26 7.11 0.88 -14.47
N PHE A 27 6.41 0.82 -13.34
CA PHE A 27 5.53 -0.31 -13.05
C PHE A 27 4.43 -0.49 -14.11
N TYR A 28 3.75 0.58 -14.48
CA TYR A 28 2.67 0.49 -15.46
C TYR A 28 3.19 0.15 -16.86
N GLU A 29 4.25 0.79 -17.32
CA GLU A 29 4.79 0.63 -18.67
C GLU A 29 5.59 -0.67 -18.85
N GLU A 30 6.30 -1.14 -17.84
CA GLU A 30 7.22 -2.27 -17.96
C GLU A 30 6.65 -3.58 -17.39
N VAL A 31 5.65 -3.52 -16.51
CA VAL A 31 5.12 -4.71 -15.82
C VAL A 31 3.63 -4.89 -16.08
N PHE A 32 2.79 -3.94 -15.66
CA PHE A 32 1.34 -4.11 -15.63
C PHE A 32 0.73 -4.20 -17.04
N PHE A 33 0.86 -3.17 -17.87
CA PHE A 33 0.27 -3.16 -19.20
C PHE A 33 0.87 -4.22 -20.13
N PRO A 34 2.19 -4.44 -20.18
CA PRO A 34 2.75 -5.53 -20.99
C PRO A 34 2.17 -6.89 -20.64
N TYR A 35 2.06 -7.20 -19.34
CA TYR A 35 1.46 -8.45 -18.90
C TYR A 35 -0.02 -8.57 -19.33
N CYS A 36 -0.80 -7.51 -19.12
CA CYS A 36 -2.22 -7.51 -19.50
C CYS A 36 -2.41 -7.70 -21.02
N ILE A 37 -1.57 -7.04 -21.83
CA ILE A 37 -1.62 -7.15 -23.29
C ILE A 37 -1.24 -8.56 -23.75
N GLU A 38 -0.14 -9.11 -23.23
CA GLU A 38 0.35 -10.44 -23.58
C GLU A 38 -0.66 -11.55 -23.23
N ASN A 39 -1.40 -11.38 -22.14
CA ASN A 39 -2.37 -12.37 -21.65
C ASN A 39 -3.83 -12.05 -22.00
N ASP A 40 -4.07 -11.06 -22.89
CA ASP A 40 -5.40 -10.58 -23.33
C ASP A 40 -6.35 -10.22 -22.18
N ILE A 41 -5.82 -9.63 -21.13
CA ILE A 41 -6.59 -9.09 -20.01
C ILE A 41 -7.19 -7.76 -20.44
N LYS A 42 -8.53 -7.65 -20.45
CA LYS A 42 -9.27 -6.47 -20.89
C LYS A 42 -10.08 -5.80 -19.78
N HIS A 43 -10.04 -6.35 -18.58
CA HIS A 43 -10.78 -5.80 -17.45
C HIS A 43 -9.90 -5.71 -16.21
N VAL A 44 -10.10 -4.64 -15.45
CA VAL A 44 -9.43 -4.38 -14.17
C VAL A 44 -10.50 -4.23 -13.09
N VAL A 45 -10.30 -4.85 -11.95
CA VAL A 45 -11.04 -4.56 -10.72
C VAL A 45 -10.08 -3.87 -9.75
N HIS A 46 -10.39 -2.63 -9.39
CA HIS A 46 -9.57 -1.84 -8.46
C HIS A 46 -10.24 -1.77 -7.09
N LEU A 47 -9.54 -2.27 -6.07
CA LEU A 47 -10.10 -2.44 -4.72
C LEU A 47 -9.86 -1.22 -3.81
N GLY A 48 -9.97 -0.01 -4.34
CA GLY A 48 -9.93 1.22 -3.54
C GLY A 48 -8.55 1.79 -3.27
N ASP A 49 -8.53 2.94 -2.60
CA ASP A 49 -7.35 3.77 -2.34
C ASP A 49 -6.60 4.11 -3.64
N TYR A 50 -7.38 4.66 -4.56
CA TYR A 50 -6.85 5.06 -5.86
C TYR A 50 -5.95 6.30 -5.75
N PHE A 51 -6.40 7.32 -5.00
CA PHE A 51 -5.63 8.52 -4.69
C PHE A 51 -5.08 8.48 -3.26
N ASP A 52 -3.92 9.11 -3.04
CA ASP A 52 -3.25 9.13 -1.74
C ASP A 52 -3.93 10.06 -0.73
N LYS A 53 -4.37 11.24 -1.17
CA LYS A 53 -4.93 12.26 -0.27
C LYS A 53 -6.43 12.41 -0.43
N ARG A 54 -7.14 12.45 0.69
CA ARG A 54 -8.61 12.62 0.75
C ARG A 54 -9.08 13.98 0.23
N THR A 55 -8.33 15.05 0.52
CA THR A 55 -8.80 16.44 0.38
C THR A 55 -8.29 17.16 -0.85
N GLY A 56 -7.48 16.50 -1.68
CA GLY A 56 -6.98 17.13 -2.89
C GLY A 56 -5.88 16.33 -3.57
N ILE A 57 -5.61 16.67 -4.81
CA ILE A 57 -4.52 16.11 -5.61
C ILE A 57 -3.73 17.24 -6.25
N ASN A 58 -2.42 17.07 -6.35
CA ASN A 58 -1.57 17.96 -7.13
C ASN A 58 -1.86 17.78 -8.63
N PHE A 59 -1.88 18.88 -9.39
CA PHE A 59 -2.10 18.81 -10.85
C PHE A 59 -1.06 17.98 -11.58
N LEU A 60 0.19 17.95 -11.12
CA LEU A 60 1.21 17.08 -11.69
C LEU A 60 0.85 15.60 -11.48
N SER A 61 0.44 15.22 -10.27
CA SER A 61 0.02 13.84 -9.95
C SER A 61 -1.18 13.42 -10.78
N LEU A 62 -2.18 14.31 -10.93
CA LEU A 62 -3.34 14.06 -11.78
C LEU A 62 -2.94 13.86 -13.25
N GLN A 63 -2.06 14.71 -13.77
CA GLN A 63 -1.56 14.60 -15.14
C GLN A 63 -0.74 13.31 -15.36
N ARG A 64 0.15 12.97 -14.42
CA ARG A 64 0.94 11.74 -14.50
C ARG A 64 0.08 10.47 -14.40
N ASN A 65 -0.91 10.47 -13.53
CA ASN A 65 -1.87 9.38 -13.45
C ASN A 65 -2.63 9.20 -14.78
N LYS A 66 -3.08 10.30 -15.37
CA LYS A 66 -3.74 10.27 -16.67
C LYS A 66 -2.82 9.71 -17.76
N GLU A 67 -1.60 10.22 -17.89
CA GLU A 67 -0.63 9.82 -18.92
C GLU A 67 -0.19 8.36 -18.79
N HIS A 68 0.07 7.89 -17.56
CA HIS A 68 0.72 6.59 -17.35
C HIS A 68 -0.24 5.46 -17.00
N PHE A 69 -1.47 5.76 -16.60
CA PHE A 69 -2.46 4.73 -16.28
C PHE A 69 -3.74 4.84 -17.11
N ILE A 70 -4.43 5.99 -17.08
CA ILE A 70 -5.76 6.11 -17.69
C ILE A 70 -5.69 6.06 -19.22
N GLU A 71 -4.82 6.85 -19.85
CA GLU A 71 -4.68 6.86 -21.32
C GLU A 71 -4.22 5.51 -21.86
N PRO A 72 -3.22 4.80 -21.28
CA PRO A 72 -2.90 3.44 -21.67
C PRO A 72 -4.03 2.44 -21.44
N LEU A 73 -4.80 2.55 -20.37
CA LEU A 73 -5.99 1.72 -20.13
C LEU A 73 -6.98 1.85 -21.29
N ILE A 74 -7.32 3.09 -21.67
CA ILE A 74 -8.23 3.40 -22.78
C ILE A 74 -7.64 2.92 -24.12
N ALA A 75 -6.38 3.22 -24.39
CA ALA A 75 -5.70 2.88 -25.65
C ALA A 75 -5.67 1.37 -25.91
N ASN A 76 -5.60 0.56 -24.85
CA ASN A 76 -5.63 -0.91 -24.94
C ASN A 76 -7.05 -1.49 -24.89
N GLY A 77 -8.08 -0.66 -24.94
CA GLY A 77 -9.48 -1.07 -24.90
C GLY A 77 -9.86 -1.77 -23.59
N MET A 78 -9.22 -1.43 -22.51
CA MET A 78 -9.48 -2.00 -21.20
C MET A 78 -10.58 -1.21 -20.47
N THR A 79 -11.35 -1.91 -19.65
CA THR A 79 -12.35 -1.34 -18.74
C THR A 79 -11.94 -1.51 -17.29
N MET A 80 -12.44 -0.68 -16.40
CA MET A 80 -12.17 -0.77 -14.98
C MET A 80 -13.43 -0.65 -14.13
N ASP A 81 -13.60 -1.58 -13.18
CA ASP A 81 -14.51 -1.45 -12.06
C ASP A 81 -13.69 -1.01 -10.84
N LEU A 82 -14.08 0.09 -10.20
CA LEU A 82 -13.39 0.67 -9.06
C LEU A 82 -14.33 0.77 -7.88
N ILE A 83 -13.96 0.20 -6.75
CA ILE A 83 -14.60 0.48 -5.46
C ILE A 83 -13.85 1.58 -4.72
N LEU A 84 -14.54 2.31 -3.84
CA LEU A 84 -13.90 3.36 -3.05
C LEU A 84 -13.17 2.76 -1.83
N GLY A 85 -11.92 3.19 -1.63
CA GLY A 85 -11.19 3.00 -0.40
C GLY A 85 -11.37 4.18 0.57
N ASN A 86 -10.76 4.08 1.74
CA ASN A 86 -10.86 5.13 2.75
C ASN A 86 -10.12 6.43 2.38
N HIS A 87 -9.05 6.36 1.59
CA HIS A 87 -8.34 7.54 1.06
C HIS A 87 -9.11 8.24 -0.07
N ASP A 88 -10.05 7.56 -0.71
CA ASP A 88 -10.85 8.18 -1.77
C ASP A 88 -11.98 9.07 -1.23
N LEU A 89 -12.36 8.93 0.04
CA LEU A 89 -13.46 9.66 0.68
C LEU A 89 -12.99 10.99 1.27
N TYR A 90 -13.68 12.10 0.97
CA TYR A 90 -13.40 13.38 1.57
C TYR A 90 -13.71 13.37 3.08
N TYR A 91 -14.91 12.92 3.45
CA TYR A 91 -15.33 12.74 4.83
C TYR A 91 -15.24 11.27 5.24
N LYS A 92 -14.81 10.98 6.49
CA LYS A 92 -14.64 9.61 6.99
C LYS A 92 -15.94 8.81 7.14
N ASN A 93 -17.10 9.46 7.15
CA ASN A 93 -18.39 8.88 7.49
C ASN A 93 -19.38 8.80 6.32
N THR A 94 -19.01 9.24 5.13
CA THR A 94 -19.87 9.25 3.92
C THR A 94 -19.04 9.17 2.65
N SER A 95 -19.60 8.54 1.60
CA SER A 95 -19.04 8.46 0.24
C SER A 95 -19.59 9.52 -0.72
N GLU A 96 -20.42 10.46 -0.25
CA GLU A 96 -21.08 11.46 -1.11
C GLU A 96 -20.08 12.33 -1.87
N ILE A 97 -18.98 12.71 -1.20
CA ILE A 97 -17.88 13.46 -1.83
C ILE A 97 -16.65 12.55 -1.79
N ASN A 98 -16.18 12.17 -2.98
CA ASN A 98 -15.01 11.31 -3.15
C ASN A 98 -14.18 11.75 -4.36
N SER A 99 -12.89 11.46 -4.32
CA SER A 99 -11.93 11.85 -5.36
C SER A 99 -12.18 11.14 -6.69
N CYS A 100 -12.57 9.88 -6.65
CA CYS A 100 -12.77 9.05 -7.85
C CYS A 100 -13.90 9.58 -8.73
N ASP A 101 -15.08 9.84 -8.15
CA ASP A 101 -16.20 10.43 -8.91
C ASP A 101 -15.91 11.85 -9.41
N ALA A 102 -15.09 12.60 -8.68
CA ALA A 102 -14.73 13.95 -9.10
C ALA A 102 -13.76 13.94 -10.30
N LEU A 103 -12.82 13.00 -10.34
CA LEU A 103 -11.65 13.05 -11.22
C LEU A 103 -11.61 11.96 -12.30
N LEU A 104 -12.26 10.81 -12.10
CA LEU A 104 -12.21 9.66 -13.02
C LEU A 104 -13.49 9.54 -13.87
N LYS A 105 -13.84 10.59 -14.58
CA LYS A 105 -15.03 10.63 -15.45
C LYS A 105 -14.70 10.12 -16.85
N TYR A 106 -14.51 8.81 -16.99
CA TYR A 106 -14.21 8.14 -18.25
C TYR A 106 -15.23 7.03 -18.51
N ASP A 107 -15.68 6.88 -19.75
CA ASP A 107 -16.74 5.92 -20.13
C ASP A 107 -16.37 4.46 -19.88
N ASN A 108 -15.08 4.15 -19.80
CA ASN A 108 -14.56 2.82 -19.56
C ASN A 108 -14.26 2.52 -18.06
N ILE A 109 -14.61 3.45 -17.16
CA ILE A 109 -14.44 3.32 -15.71
C ILE A 109 -15.78 3.38 -15.02
N THR A 110 -16.11 2.37 -14.23
CA THR A 110 -17.31 2.35 -13.40
C THR A 110 -16.91 2.41 -11.93
N ILE A 111 -17.45 3.37 -11.19
CA ILE A 111 -17.14 3.59 -9.76
C ILE A 111 -18.31 3.10 -8.93
N TYR A 112 -18.03 2.26 -7.94
CA TYR A 112 -19.01 1.71 -7.01
C TYR A 112 -18.81 2.33 -5.63
N ARG A 113 -19.84 3.01 -5.12
CA ARG A 113 -19.88 3.66 -3.81
C ARG A 113 -20.48 2.77 -2.73
N ASP A 114 -21.34 1.84 -3.19
CA ASP A 114 -22.12 0.96 -2.32
C ASP A 114 -21.75 -0.50 -2.57
N THR A 115 -21.99 -1.35 -1.57
CA THR A 115 -21.79 -2.80 -1.70
C THR A 115 -22.76 -3.36 -2.74
N ILE A 116 -22.22 -4.04 -3.73
CA ILE A 116 -23.00 -4.66 -4.81
C ILE A 116 -22.50 -6.06 -5.11
N THR A 117 -23.34 -6.87 -5.74
CA THR A 117 -22.94 -8.14 -6.35
C THR A 117 -23.02 -8.02 -7.87
N LYS A 118 -21.91 -8.29 -8.53
CA LYS A 118 -21.77 -8.21 -9.99
C LYS A 118 -21.45 -9.59 -10.57
N ASP A 119 -21.97 -9.86 -11.75
CA ASP A 119 -21.66 -11.07 -12.50
C ASP A 119 -20.47 -10.83 -13.45
N TYR A 120 -19.40 -11.59 -13.26
CA TYR A 120 -18.23 -11.61 -14.10
C TYR A 120 -18.18 -12.96 -14.85
N ASP A 121 -18.88 -13.04 -15.96
CA ASP A 121 -18.92 -14.21 -16.83
C ASP A 121 -19.39 -15.49 -16.10
N GLY A 122 -20.51 -15.36 -15.37
CA GLY A 122 -21.11 -16.43 -14.56
C GLY A 122 -20.53 -16.60 -13.15
N CYS A 123 -19.49 -15.85 -12.80
CA CYS A 123 -18.95 -15.80 -11.43
C CYS A 123 -19.50 -14.56 -10.71
N LEU A 124 -20.36 -14.76 -9.72
CA LEU A 124 -20.87 -13.70 -8.88
C LEU A 124 -19.81 -13.26 -7.88
N ILE A 125 -19.47 -11.97 -7.89
CA ILE A 125 -18.50 -11.38 -6.97
C ILE A 125 -19.17 -10.20 -6.26
N THR A 126 -19.12 -10.18 -4.93
CA THR A 126 -19.57 -9.05 -4.14
C THR A 126 -18.42 -8.05 -4.00
N LEU A 127 -18.61 -6.84 -4.54
CA LEU A 127 -17.70 -5.71 -4.42
C LEU A 127 -18.08 -4.90 -3.20
N ILE A 128 -17.12 -4.65 -2.30
CA ILE A 128 -17.35 -4.02 -1.00
C ILE A 128 -16.45 -2.79 -0.87
N PRO A 129 -16.95 -1.56 -1.18
CA PRO A 129 -16.23 -0.33 -0.89
C PRO A 129 -15.96 -0.18 0.60
N TRP A 130 -15.13 0.80 0.97
CA TRP A 130 -14.91 1.14 2.37
C TRP A 130 -16.21 1.32 3.12
N ILE A 131 -16.38 0.53 4.18
CA ILE A 131 -17.56 0.57 5.02
C ILE A 131 -17.40 1.69 6.05
N HIS A 132 -18.31 2.64 6.02
CA HIS A 132 -18.37 3.79 6.92
C HIS A 132 -19.77 3.89 7.58
N LYS A 133 -19.92 4.83 8.49
CA LYS A 133 -21.15 4.94 9.29
C LYS A 133 -22.44 5.02 8.46
N GLN A 134 -22.40 5.69 7.31
CA GLN A 134 -23.60 5.91 6.51
C GLN A 134 -24.04 4.68 5.71
N ASN A 135 -23.09 3.84 5.23
CA ASN A 135 -23.37 2.66 4.42
C ASN A 135 -23.29 1.33 5.19
N TYR A 136 -23.06 1.39 6.50
CA TYR A 136 -22.82 0.19 7.32
C TYR A 136 -23.97 -0.79 7.28
N ASP A 137 -25.20 -0.34 7.63
CA ASP A 137 -26.35 -1.23 7.74
C ASP A 137 -26.71 -1.85 6.38
N ASP A 138 -26.71 -1.05 5.30
CA ASP A 138 -27.00 -1.52 3.95
C ASP A 138 -25.93 -2.51 3.44
N SER A 139 -24.64 -2.27 3.78
CA SER A 139 -23.55 -3.17 3.43
C SER A 139 -23.68 -4.50 4.16
N ILE A 140 -23.95 -4.50 5.47
CA ILE A 140 -24.13 -5.73 6.26
C ILE A 140 -25.33 -6.53 5.75
N GLU A 141 -26.47 -5.88 5.51
CA GLU A 141 -27.66 -6.55 4.95
C GLU A 141 -27.32 -7.18 3.58
N HIS A 142 -26.61 -6.46 2.70
CA HIS A 142 -26.21 -7.00 1.42
C HIS A 142 -25.31 -8.23 1.56
N LEU A 143 -24.34 -8.19 2.49
CA LEU A 143 -23.43 -9.31 2.75
C LEU A 143 -24.16 -10.54 3.28
N GLU A 144 -25.23 -10.36 4.06
CA GLU A 144 -26.06 -11.45 4.56
C GLU A 144 -26.93 -12.08 3.46
N LEU A 145 -27.44 -11.28 2.53
CA LEU A 145 -28.41 -11.70 1.51
C LEU A 145 -27.78 -12.15 0.18
N THR A 146 -26.55 -11.75 -0.12
CA THR A 146 -25.93 -12.07 -1.42
C THR A 146 -25.75 -13.57 -1.63
N ASN A 147 -25.87 -14.03 -2.88
CA ASN A 147 -25.59 -15.42 -3.30
C ASN A 147 -24.13 -15.62 -3.76
N SER A 148 -23.33 -14.57 -3.75
CA SER A 148 -21.92 -14.66 -4.12
C SER A 148 -21.13 -15.52 -3.13
N GLN A 149 -20.18 -16.28 -3.65
CA GLN A 149 -19.20 -17.01 -2.85
C GLN A 149 -17.85 -16.31 -2.75
N ILE A 150 -17.63 -15.30 -3.61
CA ILE A 150 -16.41 -14.50 -3.64
C ILE A 150 -16.76 -13.06 -3.24
N ALA A 151 -15.95 -12.48 -2.38
CA ALA A 151 -15.99 -11.05 -2.07
C ALA A 151 -14.66 -10.39 -2.38
N MET A 152 -14.72 -9.16 -2.89
CA MET A 152 -13.55 -8.30 -3.14
C MET A 152 -13.85 -6.94 -2.55
N GLY A 153 -12.98 -6.45 -1.66
CA GLY A 153 -13.29 -5.24 -0.91
C GLY A 153 -12.07 -4.40 -0.54
N HIS A 154 -12.38 -3.26 0.08
CA HIS A 154 -11.42 -2.43 0.78
C HIS A 154 -11.78 -2.43 2.25
N LEU A 155 -11.21 -3.38 3.00
CA LEU A 155 -11.73 -3.79 4.30
C LEU A 155 -10.71 -3.63 5.41
N GLU A 156 -11.18 -3.16 6.56
CA GLU A 156 -10.47 -3.27 7.83
C GLU A 156 -11.14 -4.37 8.66
N ILE A 157 -10.36 -5.40 9.02
CA ILE A 157 -10.86 -6.57 9.75
C ILE A 157 -10.03 -6.76 11.01
N GLU A 158 -10.74 -6.90 12.15
CA GLU A 158 -10.10 -7.15 13.44
C GLU A 158 -9.27 -8.44 13.43
N GLY A 159 -8.03 -8.36 13.91
CA GLY A 159 -7.06 -9.47 13.93
C GLY A 159 -6.28 -9.66 12.64
N ALA A 160 -6.55 -8.90 11.58
CA ALA A 160 -5.76 -8.95 10.35
C ALA A 160 -4.36 -8.33 10.55
N MET A 161 -3.36 -8.90 9.89
CA MET A 161 -2.00 -8.40 9.94
C MET A 161 -1.85 -7.16 9.04
N MET A 162 -1.56 -6.02 9.65
CA MET A 162 -1.32 -4.74 8.96
C MET A 162 0.10 -4.67 8.38
N MET A 163 1.08 -5.09 9.18
CA MET A 163 2.49 -5.25 8.83
C MET A 163 3.11 -6.35 9.70
N PRO A 164 4.30 -6.86 9.40
CA PRO A 164 4.92 -7.93 10.17
C PRO A 164 4.96 -7.63 11.67
N GLY A 165 4.26 -8.46 12.46
CA GLY A 165 4.16 -8.34 13.93
C GLY A 165 3.08 -7.38 14.45
N TYR A 166 2.35 -6.67 13.58
CA TYR A 166 1.28 -5.74 13.96
C TYR A 166 -0.07 -6.18 13.39
N TYR A 167 -1.08 -6.22 14.25
CA TYR A 167 -2.42 -6.70 13.91
C TYR A 167 -3.45 -5.63 14.22
N SER A 168 -4.45 -5.47 13.34
CA SER A 168 -5.54 -4.53 13.58
C SER A 168 -6.35 -4.94 14.83
N SER A 169 -6.60 -3.97 15.69
CA SER A 169 -7.49 -4.12 16.85
C SER A 169 -8.90 -3.58 16.59
N HIS A 170 -9.16 -3.13 15.36
CA HIS A 170 -10.39 -2.49 14.94
C HIS A 170 -10.94 -3.14 13.66
N GLY A 171 -12.08 -2.64 13.20
CA GLY A 171 -12.71 -3.10 11.96
C GLY A 171 -13.85 -4.09 12.19
N LEU A 172 -14.25 -4.74 11.11
CA LEU A 172 -15.32 -5.73 11.12
C LEU A 172 -14.83 -7.06 11.71
N GLY A 173 -15.70 -7.72 12.44
CA GLY A 173 -15.40 -9.09 12.91
C GLY A 173 -15.35 -10.09 11.76
N PHE A 174 -14.46 -11.07 11.87
CA PHE A 174 -14.32 -12.17 10.91
C PHE A 174 -15.65 -12.86 10.57
N ASP A 175 -16.55 -12.98 11.54
CA ASP A 175 -17.84 -13.67 11.37
C ASP A 175 -18.70 -13.13 10.22
N THR A 176 -18.55 -11.86 9.88
CA THR A 176 -19.22 -11.21 8.75
C THR A 176 -18.87 -11.86 7.41
N PHE A 177 -17.65 -12.41 7.31
CA PHE A 177 -17.09 -12.90 6.05
C PHE A 177 -16.97 -14.42 5.95
N LYS A 178 -17.26 -15.16 7.02
CA LYS A 178 -17.06 -16.63 7.09
C LYS A 178 -17.90 -17.43 6.08
N ARG A 179 -18.97 -16.84 5.52
CA ARG A 179 -19.82 -17.48 4.53
C ARG A 179 -19.22 -17.53 3.13
N PHE A 180 -18.29 -16.62 2.84
CA PHE A 180 -17.63 -16.58 1.55
C PHE A 180 -16.56 -17.67 1.44
N GLU A 181 -16.37 -18.20 0.25
CA GLU A 181 -15.28 -19.14 -0.07
C GLU A 181 -13.94 -18.40 0.02
N HIS A 182 -13.87 -17.21 -0.60
CA HIS A 182 -12.72 -16.34 -0.60
C HIS A 182 -13.13 -14.87 -0.45
N VAL A 183 -12.38 -14.14 0.34
CA VAL A 183 -12.45 -12.69 0.47
C VAL A 183 -11.09 -12.11 0.15
N TYR A 184 -11.02 -11.24 -0.85
CA TYR A 184 -9.80 -10.54 -1.24
C TYR A 184 -9.94 -9.06 -0.89
N SER A 185 -8.94 -8.49 -0.24
CA SER A 185 -9.00 -7.11 0.21
C SER A 185 -7.74 -6.31 -0.12
N GLY A 186 -7.93 -5.03 -0.48
CA GLY A 186 -6.94 -3.96 -0.33
C GLY A 186 -6.85 -3.47 1.10
N HIS A 187 -6.42 -2.24 1.30
CA HIS A 187 -6.23 -1.50 2.53
C HIS A 187 -4.88 -1.76 3.22
N PHE A 188 -4.51 -2.97 3.56
CA PHE A 188 -3.20 -3.24 4.13
C PHE A 188 -2.18 -3.52 3.03
N HIS A 189 -1.07 -2.74 3.03
CA HIS A 189 -0.04 -2.82 1.99
C HIS A 189 0.80 -4.09 2.06
N THR A 190 0.82 -4.78 3.21
CA THR A 190 1.48 -6.08 3.38
C THR A 190 0.52 -7.20 3.05
N GLY A 191 0.92 -8.09 2.13
CA GLY A 191 0.14 -9.27 1.79
C GLY A 191 0.05 -10.24 2.96
N SER A 192 -1.18 -10.66 3.32
CA SER A 192 -1.41 -11.60 4.42
C SER A 192 -2.68 -12.41 4.21
N THR A 193 -2.77 -13.55 4.89
CA THR A 193 -3.98 -14.40 4.85
C THR A 193 -4.41 -14.76 6.25
N MET A 194 -5.68 -14.55 6.54
CA MET A 194 -6.36 -14.93 7.76
C MET A 194 -7.61 -15.74 7.42
N GLN A 195 -7.58 -17.04 7.62
CA GLN A 195 -8.64 -17.98 7.25
C GLN A 195 -8.98 -17.89 5.73
N ASN A 196 -10.22 -17.49 5.35
CA ASN A 196 -10.65 -17.32 3.97
C ASN A 196 -10.45 -15.87 3.45
N ILE A 197 -9.83 -14.99 4.24
CA ILE A 197 -9.58 -13.60 3.90
C ILE A 197 -8.11 -13.42 3.51
N THR A 198 -7.86 -12.85 2.36
CA THR A 198 -6.52 -12.54 1.86
C THR A 198 -6.41 -11.05 1.56
N TYR A 199 -5.52 -10.37 2.27
CA TYR A 199 -5.04 -9.04 1.91
C TYR A 199 -4.01 -9.17 0.81
N LEU A 200 -4.26 -8.51 -0.31
CA LEU A 200 -3.45 -8.66 -1.51
C LEU A 200 -2.08 -7.98 -1.39
N GLY A 201 -2.01 -6.96 -0.53
CA GLY A 201 -0.87 -6.06 -0.44
C GLY A 201 -0.81 -5.10 -1.63
N SER A 202 -0.01 -4.05 -1.50
CA SER A 202 0.17 -3.07 -2.57
C SER A 202 0.99 -3.64 -3.74
N GLN A 203 0.81 -3.07 -4.93
CA GLN A 203 1.55 -3.47 -6.13
C GLN A 203 2.99 -2.93 -6.14
N MET A 204 3.30 -1.95 -5.30
CA MET A 204 4.59 -1.26 -5.21
C MET A 204 4.97 -0.99 -3.76
N GLU A 205 6.24 -0.67 -3.53
CA GLU A 205 6.73 -0.18 -2.25
C GLU A 205 6.41 1.32 -2.11
N PHE A 206 5.77 1.72 -1.01
CA PHE A 206 5.48 3.13 -0.70
C PHE A 206 6.25 3.64 0.50
N THR A 207 6.61 2.74 1.41
CA THR A 207 7.31 3.04 2.66
C THR A 207 8.43 2.05 2.91
N TRP A 208 9.28 2.34 3.90
CA TRP A 208 10.32 1.41 4.32
C TRP A 208 9.78 0.14 5.00
N SER A 209 8.53 0.14 5.45
CA SER A 209 7.86 -1.07 5.95
C SER A 209 7.59 -2.09 4.83
N ASP A 210 7.51 -1.61 3.59
CA ASP A 210 7.34 -2.46 2.41
C ASP A 210 8.62 -3.14 1.95
N TYR A 211 9.78 -2.72 2.48
CA TYR A 211 11.08 -3.28 2.09
C TYR A 211 11.15 -4.78 2.38
N GLY A 212 11.46 -5.55 1.35
CA GLY A 212 11.56 -7.01 1.44
C GLY A 212 10.24 -7.77 1.29
N ASP A 213 9.11 -7.07 1.23
CA ASP A 213 7.83 -7.69 0.88
C ASP A 213 7.74 -7.92 -0.65
N THR A 214 7.06 -8.99 -1.03
CA THR A 214 6.85 -9.29 -2.45
C THR A 214 5.67 -8.47 -2.96
N LYS A 215 5.96 -7.36 -3.62
CA LYS A 215 4.96 -6.51 -4.25
C LYS A 215 4.49 -7.07 -5.60
N GLY A 216 3.31 -6.62 -6.06
CA GLY A 216 2.75 -7.04 -7.35
C GLY A 216 1.24 -6.87 -7.42
N PHE A 217 0.70 -7.07 -8.61
CA PHE A 217 -0.73 -7.09 -8.85
C PHE A 217 -1.24 -8.54 -8.98
N HIS A 218 -2.54 -8.71 -9.15
CA HIS A 218 -3.11 -10.05 -9.19
C HIS A 218 -3.95 -10.25 -10.45
N ILE A 219 -4.09 -11.52 -10.84
CA ILE A 219 -5.04 -11.98 -11.87
C ILE A 219 -6.03 -12.90 -11.19
N PHE A 220 -7.31 -12.61 -11.36
CA PHE A 220 -8.39 -13.47 -10.94
C PHE A 220 -8.97 -14.20 -12.16
N ASP A 221 -9.12 -15.51 -12.03
CA ASP A 221 -9.76 -16.35 -13.03
C ASP A 221 -11.16 -16.75 -12.55
N THR A 222 -12.21 -16.33 -13.26
CA THR A 222 -13.59 -16.60 -12.89
C THR A 222 -13.98 -18.07 -13.02
N ASP A 223 -13.29 -18.82 -13.86
CA ASP A 223 -13.58 -20.25 -14.11
C ASP A 223 -13.05 -21.12 -12.97
N THR A 224 -11.83 -20.85 -12.50
CA THR A 224 -11.20 -21.59 -11.39
C THR A 224 -11.44 -20.93 -10.02
N ARG A 225 -11.83 -19.63 -9.99
CA ARG A 225 -11.94 -18.77 -8.80
C ARG A 225 -10.62 -18.58 -8.07
N GLU A 226 -9.53 -18.75 -8.74
CA GLU A 226 -8.18 -18.59 -8.18
C GLU A 226 -7.63 -17.18 -8.42
N MET A 227 -6.93 -16.68 -7.41
CA MET A 227 -6.17 -15.43 -7.46
C MET A 227 -4.68 -15.74 -7.59
N THR A 228 -4.06 -15.25 -8.66
CA THR A 228 -2.63 -15.44 -8.93
C THR A 228 -1.88 -14.12 -8.81
N LYS A 229 -0.86 -14.05 -7.97
CA LYS A 229 0.00 -12.87 -7.83
C LYS A 229 1.03 -12.80 -8.94
N ILE A 230 1.08 -11.66 -9.63
CA ILE A 230 2.12 -11.31 -10.61
C ILE A 230 3.10 -10.36 -9.93
N LYS A 231 4.32 -10.82 -9.76
CA LYS A 231 5.35 -10.06 -9.02
C LYS A 231 5.75 -8.80 -9.78
N ASN A 232 5.89 -7.71 -9.05
CA ASN A 232 6.56 -6.52 -9.51
C ASN A 232 8.06 -6.62 -9.16
N PRO A 233 8.96 -6.73 -10.15
CA PRO A 233 10.39 -6.80 -9.88
C PRO A 233 11.03 -5.43 -9.59
N ILE A 234 10.31 -4.33 -9.87
CA ILE A 234 10.82 -2.97 -9.71
C ILE A 234 10.69 -2.57 -8.24
N ARG A 235 11.80 -2.06 -7.68
CA ARG A 235 11.90 -1.64 -6.28
C ARG A 235 12.35 -0.19 -6.21
N ILE A 236 12.03 0.50 -5.12
CA ILE A 236 12.46 1.87 -4.86
C ILE A 236 13.29 1.99 -3.58
N PHE A 237 13.25 0.99 -2.70
CA PHE A 237 14.04 0.95 -1.47
C PHE A 237 15.09 -0.14 -1.50
N GLU A 238 16.31 0.15 -0.98
CA GLU A 238 17.37 -0.83 -0.82
C GLU A 238 18.17 -0.60 0.46
N LYS A 239 18.60 -1.70 1.10
CA LYS A 239 19.49 -1.67 2.26
C LYS A 239 20.88 -2.17 1.85
N VAL A 240 21.89 -1.36 2.10
CA VAL A 240 23.29 -1.72 1.88
C VAL A 240 23.99 -1.84 3.22
N PHE A 241 24.65 -2.98 3.45
CA PHE A 241 25.36 -3.24 4.70
C PHE A 241 26.82 -2.88 4.53
N TYR A 242 27.34 -2.02 5.40
CA TYR A 242 28.75 -1.70 5.49
C TYR A 242 29.38 -2.42 6.67
N ASP A 243 30.46 -3.15 6.40
CA ASP A 243 31.25 -3.88 7.40
C ASP A 243 32.70 -3.95 6.92
N ASP A 244 33.56 -3.04 7.40
CA ASP A 244 34.94 -2.92 6.94
C ASP A 244 35.86 -4.04 7.45
N THR A 245 35.36 -4.93 8.28
CA THR A 245 36.09 -6.18 8.63
C THR A 245 36.01 -7.22 7.51
N LYS A 246 35.12 -7.05 6.54
CA LYS A 246 34.87 -7.99 5.44
C LYS A 246 35.52 -7.58 4.12
N TYR A 247 36.02 -6.36 4.00
CA TYR A 247 36.52 -5.80 2.75
C TYR A 247 37.93 -5.24 2.94
N THR A 248 38.70 -5.30 1.86
CA THR A 248 39.95 -4.53 1.71
C THR A 248 39.62 -3.15 1.13
N GLN A 249 40.57 -2.21 1.23
CA GLN A 249 40.42 -0.90 0.62
C GLN A 249 40.23 -0.99 -0.90
N GLU A 250 40.93 -1.92 -1.56
CA GLU A 250 40.84 -2.13 -3.00
C GLU A 250 39.44 -2.62 -3.40
N GLU A 251 38.82 -3.51 -2.63
CA GLU A 251 37.47 -3.99 -2.86
C GLU A 251 36.44 -2.87 -2.67
N ILE A 252 36.58 -2.01 -1.65
CA ILE A 252 35.70 -0.84 -1.45
C ILE A 252 35.79 0.11 -2.65
N LEU A 253 36.98 0.40 -3.14
CA LEU A 253 37.17 1.24 -4.31
C LEU A 253 36.61 0.63 -5.60
N ALA A 254 36.53 -0.69 -5.67
CA ALA A 254 35.97 -1.43 -6.81
C ALA A 254 34.45 -1.64 -6.75
N MET A 255 33.78 -1.31 -5.61
CA MET A 255 32.34 -1.47 -5.47
C MET A 255 31.59 -0.68 -6.54
N ASP A 256 30.62 -1.34 -7.15
CA ASP A 256 29.70 -0.75 -8.11
C ASP A 256 28.28 -0.71 -7.52
N PHE A 257 27.72 0.47 -7.42
CA PHE A 257 26.36 0.73 -6.93
C PHE A 257 25.44 1.24 -8.03
N SER A 258 25.80 1.06 -9.30
CA SER A 258 25.00 1.52 -10.44
C SER A 258 23.57 0.96 -10.46
N ASN A 259 23.37 -0.23 -9.87
CA ASN A 259 22.07 -0.86 -9.69
C ASN A 259 21.17 -0.15 -8.67
N LEU A 260 21.71 0.79 -7.88
CA LEU A 260 20.97 1.57 -6.87
C LEU A 260 20.52 2.93 -7.41
N LYS A 261 20.78 3.21 -8.68
CA LYS A 261 20.32 4.44 -9.33
C LYS A 261 18.79 4.57 -9.19
N ASP A 262 18.33 5.78 -8.87
CA ASP A 262 16.92 6.11 -8.67
C ASP A 262 16.25 5.36 -7.51
N MET A 263 17.01 4.91 -6.50
CA MET A 263 16.51 4.27 -5.30
C MET A 263 16.76 5.10 -4.04
N TYR A 264 15.94 4.92 -3.02
CA TYR A 264 16.22 5.34 -1.65
C TYR A 264 17.05 4.26 -0.96
N VAL A 265 18.17 4.65 -0.36
CA VAL A 265 19.12 3.69 0.21
C VAL A 265 19.27 3.89 1.71
N LYS A 266 19.20 2.80 2.49
CA LYS A 266 19.66 2.77 3.87
C LYS A 266 21.02 2.08 3.94
N VAL A 267 22.03 2.80 4.42
CA VAL A 267 23.34 2.25 4.71
C VAL A 267 23.35 1.79 6.17
N ILE A 268 23.35 0.49 6.38
CA ILE A 268 23.42 -0.13 7.71
C ILE A 268 24.90 -0.37 8.06
N VAL A 269 25.41 0.38 9.01
CA VAL A 269 26.82 0.29 9.43
C VAL A 269 26.92 -0.78 10.52
N VAL A 270 27.43 -1.95 10.17
CA VAL A 270 27.66 -3.08 11.09
C VAL A 270 28.98 -2.91 11.84
N ASN A 271 30.08 -2.64 11.12
CA ASN A 271 31.39 -2.34 11.68
C ASN A 271 32.04 -1.19 10.91
N LYS A 272 32.69 -0.28 11.65
CA LYS A 272 33.36 0.90 11.12
C LYS A 272 34.65 1.14 11.92
N GLU A 273 35.63 0.26 11.71
CA GLU A 273 36.93 0.36 12.35
C GLU A 273 37.83 1.42 11.68
N ASN A 274 37.63 1.61 10.38
CA ASN A 274 38.40 2.57 9.59
C ASN A 274 37.47 3.66 8.98
N PRO A 275 37.37 4.85 9.60
CA PRO A 275 36.52 5.93 9.09
C PRO A 275 36.86 6.37 7.66
N TYR A 276 38.14 6.32 7.26
CA TYR A 276 38.54 6.68 5.89
C TYR A 276 37.97 5.71 4.84
N TRP A 277 37.90 4.42 5.15
CA TRP A 277 37.30 3.45 4.25
C TRP A 277 35.78 3.67 4.12
N PHE A 278 35.14 4.06 5.20
CA PHE A 278 33.73 4.44 5.15
C PHE A 278 33.49 5.65 4.26
N ASP A 279 34.37 6.67 4.33
CA ASP A 279 34.27 7.84 3.45
C ASP A 279 34.43 7.45 1.98
N LEU A 280 35.35 6.54 1.65
CA LEU A 280 35.52 6.01 0.29
C LEU A 280 34.26 5.23 -0.17
N PHE A 281 33.68 4.41 0.70
CA PHE A 281 32.44 3.71 0.41
C PHE A 281 31.30 4.70 0.12
N MET A 282 31.12 5.71 0.96
CA MET A 282 30.10 6.73 0.76
C MET A 282 30.34 7.55 -0.53
N GLU A 283 31.60 7.82 -0.89
CA GLU A 283 31.94 8.46 -2.16
C GLU A 283 31.52 7.60 -3.36
N ARG A 284 31.69 6.28 -3.29
CA ARG A 284 31.23 5.34 -4.33
C ARG A 284 29.69 5.33 -4.42
N LEU A 285 29.00 5.25 -3.28
CA LEU A 285 27.54 5.30 -3.25
C LEU A 285 26.97 6.60 -3.80
N ASN A 286 27.57 7.74 -3.47
CA ASN A 286 27.16 9.05 -4.00
C ASN A 286 27.28 9.14 -5.54
N LYS A 287 28.20 8.40 -6.16
CA LYS A 287 28.35 8.33 -7.63
C LYS A 287 27.26 7.50 -8.31
N ALA A 288 26.48 6.73 -7.57
CA ALA A 288 25.43 5.88 -8.11
C ALA A 288 24.13 6.63 -8.48
N GLU A 289 24.07 7.94 -8.24
CA GLU A 289 22.87 8.76 -8.50
C GLU A 289 21.60 8.20 -7.78
N VAL A 290 21.76 7.79 -6.51
CA VAL A 290 20.63 7.41 -5.66
C VAL A 290 19.75 8.65 -5.39
N ILE A 291 18.46 8.44 -5.16
CA ILE A 291 17.51 9.53 -4.82
C ILE A 291 17.92 10.19 -3.50
N ASP A 292 18.12 9.37 -2.50
CA ASP A 292 18.52 9.79 -1.17
C ASP A 292 19.12 8.60 -0.42
N PHE A 293 19.94 8.86 0.58
CA PHE A 293 20.44 7.81 1.47
C PHE A 293 20.44 8.24 2.93
N LYS A 294 20.19 7.29 3.81
CA LYS A 294 20.28 7.44 5.26
C LYS A 294 21.29 6.46 5.81
N VAL A 295 22.24 6.94 6.62
CA VAL A 295 23.18 6.09 7.35
C VAL A 295 22.58 5.73 8.71
N VAL A 296 22.53 4.45 9.02
CA VAL A 296 22.07 3.92 10.30
C VAL A 296 23.22 3.14 10.92
N GLU A 297 23.73 3.62 12.06
CA GLU A 297 24.73 2.91 12.85
C GLU A 297 24.01 1.88 13.72
N ASP A 298 24.26 0.60 13.45
CA ASP A 298 23.64 -0.49 14.19
C ASP A 298 24.34 -0.68 15.56
N HIS A 299 23.73 -0.13 16.58
CA HIS A 299 24.18 -0.34 17.97
C HIS A 299 23.44 -1.50 18.66
N GLY A 300 22.91 -2.47 17.91
CA GLY A 300 22.35 -3.71 18.44
C GLY A 300 20.82 -3.83 18.43
N ASN A 301 20.10 -2.92 17.77
CA ASN A 301 18.64 -3.02 17.61
C ASN A 301 18.24 -2.90 16.12
N LEU A 302 18.31 -4.01 15.39
CA LEU A 302 17.78 -4.13 14.02
C LEU A 302 16.25 -4.09 13.93
N GLY A 303 15.55 -3.86 15.05
CA GLY A 303 14.09 -3.91 15.15
C GLY A 303 13.37 -2.57 15.19
N ASP A 304 14.08 -1.47 15.36
CA ASP A 304 13.42 -0.16 15.50
C ASP A 304 13.27 0.55 14.14
N MET A 305 12.08 0.42 13.56
CA MET A 305 11.60 1.41 12.59
C MET A 305 11.57 2.76 13.31
N SER A 306 12.07 3.84 12.67
CA SER A 306 11.95 5.17 13.26
C SER A 306 10.47 5.56 13.36
N ASP A 307 10.08 6.28 14.43
CA ASP A 307 8.71 6.75 14.64
C ASP A 307 8.17 7.54 13.43
N GLU A 308 9.05 8.21 12.66
CA GLU A 308 8.69 8.92 11.42
C GLU A 308 8.33 7.97 10.26
N GLU A 309 8.92 6.76 10.20
CA GLU A 309 8.59 5.75 9.19
C GLU A 309 7.27 5.04 9.51
N MET A 310 6.96 4.91 10.79
CA MET A 310 5.66 4.39 11.25
C MET A 310 4.54 5.41 11.05
N ALA A 311 4.81 6.70 11.22
CA ALA A 311 3.81 7.77 11.05
C ALA A 311 3.37 8.00 9.59
N ALA A 312 4.16 7.57 8.61
CA ALA A 312 3.82 7.75 7.20
C ALA A 312 2.71 6.79 6.70
N ASP A 313 2.48 5.65 7.38
CA ASP A 313 1.43 4.67 7.06
C ASP A 313 0.18 4.82 7.95
N ALA A 314 0.11 5.87 8.75
CA ALA A 314 -0.75 5.90 9.91
C ALA A 314 -2.15 6.45 9.65
N GLU A 315 -3.06 5.63 9.17
CA GLU A 315 -4.45 5.71 9.62
C GLU A 315 -4.63 5.12 11.03
N ASP A 316 -3.68 4.34 11.50
CA ASP A 316 -3.64 3.79 12.85
C ASP A 316 -2.56 4.41 13.76
N THR A 317 -2.29 5.70 13.59
CA THR A 317 -1.40 6.48 14.47
C THR A 317 -1.75 6.27 15.95
N LEU A 318 -3.02 6.06 16.26
CA LEU A 318 -3.50 5.90 17.63
C LEU A 318 -3.06 4.56 18.22
N THR A 319 -3.09 3.48 17.45
CA THR A 319 -2.61 2.15 17.87
C THR A 319 -1.11 2.14 18.04
N ILE A 320 -0.37 2.78 17.15
CA ILE A 320 1.08 2.94 17.24
C ILE A 320 1.47 3.74 18.48
N LEU A 321 0.83 4.88 18.70
CA LEU A 321 1.05 5.73 19.88
C LEU A 321 0.71 4.99 21.19
N THR A 322 -0.39 4.22 21.20
CA THR A 322 -0.78 3.42 22.37
C THR A 322 0.25 2.35 22.69
N LYS A 323 0.72 1.58 21.69
CA LYS A 323 1.77 0.56 21.89
C LYS A 323 3.11 1.16 22.29
N HIS A 324 3.46 2.32 21.73
CA HIS A 324 4.67 3.03 22.14
C HIS A 324 4.60 3.42 23.63
N ILE A 325 3.47 3.94 24.10
CA ILE A 325 3.23 4.27 25.51
C ILE A 325 3.29 3.01 26.39
N GLU A 326 2.74 1.88 25.94
CA GLU A 326 2.81 0.60 26.65
C GLU A 326 4.26 0.12 26.84
N GLY A 327 5.11 0.30 25.82
CA GLY A 327 6.54 -0.05 25.84
C GLY A 327 7.44 0.92 26.62
N MET A 328 6.99 2.15 26.89
CA MET A 328 7.80 3.15 27.62
C MET A 328 8.00 2.77 29.09
N GLU A 329 9.23 2.84 29.60
CA GLU A 329 9.52 2.81 31.04
C GLU A 329 9.34 4.23 31.62
N ILE A 330 8.14 4.55 32.07
CA ILE A 330 7.84 5.84 32.71
C ILE A 330 7.45 5.65 34.18
N SER A 331 7.84 6.61 35.02
CA SER A 331 7.50 6.62 36.45
C SER A 331 6.08 7.14 36.74
N GLY A 332 5.26 7.39 35.69
CA GLY A 332 3.92 7.92 35.76
C GLY A 332 2.83 6.90 35.43
N ASP A 333 1.57 7.35 35.52
CA ASP A 333 0.38 6.56 35.18
C ASP A 333 0.22 6.49 33.65
N LYS A 334 0.60 5.35 33.05
CA LYS A 334 0.50 5.09 31.60
C LYS A 334 -0.92 5.27 31.05
N SER A 335 -1.94 4.91 31.82
CA SER A 335 -3.34 5.03 31.41
C SER A 335 -3.77 6.50 31.24
N LYS A 336 -3.24 7.41 32.08
CA LYS A 336 -3.46 8.86 31.90
C LYS A 336 -2.76 9.41 30.69
N LEU A 337 -1.54 8.95 30.41
CA LEU A 337 -0.81 9.36 29.22
C LEU A 337 -1.51 8.89 27.95
N GLU A 338 -1.96 7.64 27.94
CA GLU A 338 -2.75 7.08 26.83
C GLU A 338 -4.05 7.87 26.59
N THR A 339 -4.79 8.17 27.65
CA THR A 339 -6.03 8.96 27.55
C THR A 339 -5.73 10.37 26.99
N LEU A 340 -4.64 11.00 27.44
CA LEU A 340 -4.24 12.32 26.95
C LEU A 340 -3.86 12.28 25.47
N VAL A 341 -3.07 11.30 25.06
CA VAL A 341 -2.64 11.15 23.67
C VAL A 341 -3.83 10.85 22.75
N ARG A 342 -4.76 10.01 23.18
CA ARG A 342 -6.04 9.76 22.47
C ARG A 342 -6.84 11.05 22.31
N SER A 343 -6.97 11.83 23.38
CA SER A 343 -7.71 13.10 23.36
C SER A 343 -7.07 14.11 22.41
N LEU A 344 -5.75 14.29 22.47
CA LEU A 344 -5.02 15.21 21.60
C LEU A 344 -5.06 14.76 20.13
N TYR A 345 -4.99 13.46 19.87
CA TYR A 345 -5.11 12.92 18.52
C TYR A 345 -6.50 13.15 17.94
N THR A 346 -7.56 12.90 18.74
CA THR A 346 -8.94 13.16 18.32
C THR A 346 -9.17 14.66 18.07
N GLU A 347 -8.66 15.52 18.94
CA GLU A 347 -8.74 16.99 18.76
C GLU A 347 -7.98 17.46 17.51
N ALA A 348 -6.82 16.88 17.21
CA ALA A 348 -6.08 17.15 15.98
C ALA A 348 -6.83 16.72 14.73
N LEU A 349 -7.54 15.59 14.78
CA LEU A 349 -8.40 15.11 13.67
C LEU A 349 -9.64 15.97 13.45
N ASP A 350 -10.20 16.54 14.51
CA ASP A 350 -11.38 17.43 14.43
C ASP A 350 -11.03 18.83 13.94
N THR A 351 -9.74 19.23 14.01
CA THR A 351 -9.24 20.55 13.58
C THR A 351 -8.55 20.53 12.21
N ALA A 352 -8.32 19.36 11.63
CA ALA A 352 -7.75 19.14 10.28
C ALA A 352 -8.83 18.76 9.28
#